data_c9945437b611de4ba3623c397eaed6db
#
_entry.id   c9945437b611de4ba3623c397eaed6db
#
_cell.length_a   1.000
_cell.length_b   1.000
_cell.length_c   1.000
_cell.angle_alpha   90.00
_cell.angle_beta   90.00
_cell.angle_gamma   90.00
#
_symmetry.space_group_name_H-M   'P 1'
#
loop_
_entity.id
_entity.type
_entity.pdbx_description
1 polymer ?
#
loop_
_entity_poly.entity_id
_entity_poly.type
_entity_poly.pdbx_seq_one_letter_code
_entity_poly.pdbx_strand_id
1 'polypeptide(L)' 'MDNFIINAKSMTQAERVRLYLAENGIKSRVERTTGRGGCTFSLRIYGDRETVCPLLLKIGISCGIPR' A
#
# COMPACT_ATOMS: atom_id res chain seq x y z
N MET A 1 -7.03 -14.50 -7.42
CA MET A 1 -7.06 -13.14 -6.92
C MET A 1 -5.67 -12.65 -6.66
N ASP A 2 -5.40 -11.48 -7.21
CA ASP A 2 -4.06 -10.93 -7.08
C ASP A 2 -3.96 -10.00 -5.91
N ASN A 3 -2.83 -10.02 -5.27
CA ASN A 3 -2.52 -9.03 -4.26
C ASN A 3 -1.04 -8.69 -4.36
N PHE A 4 -0.69 -7.55 -3.79
CA PHE A 4 0.69 -7.13 -3.77
C PHE A 4 0.90 -6.24 -2.56
N ILE A 5 2.17 -6.02 -2.24
CA ILE A 5 2.54 -5.28 -1.04
C ILE A 5 3.36 -4.07 -1.43
N ILE A 6 3.02 -2.93 -0.83
CA ILE A 6 3.84 -1.73 -0.96
C ILE A 6 4.33 -1.34 0.43
N ASN A 7 5.44 -0.63 0.46
CA ASN A 7 5.99 -0.15 1.71
C ASN A 7 5.50 1.25 1.99
N ALA A 8 5.19 1.52 3.24
CA ALA A 8 4.78 2.84 3.68
C ALA A 8 5.87 3.42 4.57
N LYS A 9 5.99 4.73 4.55
CA LYS A 9 7.01 5.41 5.36
C LYS A 9 6.59 5.54 6.80
N SER A 10 5.29 5.56 7.06
CA SER A 10 4.78 5.73 8.40
C SER A 10 3.41 5.11 8.49
N MET A 11 2.94 4.96 9.72
CA MET A 11 1.58 4.47 9.95
C MET A 11 0.55 5.42 9.36
N THR A 12 0.79 6.71 9.49
CA THR A 12 -0.12 7.70 8.95
C THR A 12 -0.26 7.57 7.44
N GLN A 13 0.85 7.35 6.75
CA GLN A 13 0.81 7.18 5.32
C GLN A 13 0.06 5.90 4.95
N ALA A 14 0.32 4.82 5.68
CA ALA A 14 -0.34 3.55 5.42
C ALA A 14 -1.85 3.68 5.57
N GLU A 15 -2.29 4.36 6.63
CA GLU A 15 -3.72 4.56 6.86
C GLU A 15 -4.36 5.42 5.77
N ARG A 16 -3.66 6.45 5.34
CA ARG A 16 -4.16 7.30 4.27
C ARG A 16 -4.38 6.52 2.99
N VAL A 17 -3.39 5.72 2.64
CA VAL A 17 -3.48 4.92 1.41
C VAL A 17 -4.62 3.93 1.53
N ARG A 18 -4.74 3.29 2.69
CA ARG A 18 -5.78 2.32 2.91
C ARG A 18 -7.17 2.94 2.74
N LEU A 19 -7.37 4.11 3.35
CA LEU A 19 -8.65 4.78 3.24
C LEU A 19 -8.95 5.21 1.81
N TYR A 20 -7.93 5.73 1.14
CA TYR A 20 -8.09 6.14 -0.25
C TYR A 20 -8.51 4.97 -1.13
N LEU A 21 -7.86 3.83 -0.95
CA LEU A 21 -8.19 2.65 -1.74
C LEU A 21 -9.57 2.13 -1.40
N ALA A 22 -9.95 2.20 -0.13
CA ALA A 22 -11.28 1.76 0.26
C ALA A 22 -12.36 2.59 -0.41
N GLU A 23 -12.13 3.89 -0.56
CA GLU A 23 -13.07 4.76 -1.25
C GLU A 23 -13.20 4.41 -2.72
N ASN A 24 -12.17 3.77 -3.26
CA ASN A 24 -12.19 3.33 -4.66
C ASN A 24 -12.58 1.86 -4.80
N GLY A 25 -13.10 1.28 -3.76
CA GLY A 25 -13.58 -0.10 -3.81
C GLY A 25 -12.50 -1.14 -3.74
N ILE A 26 -11.30 -0.77 -3.29
CA ILE A 26 -10.17 -1.68 -3.21
C ILE A 26 -9.87 -1.99 -1.76
N LYS A 27 -9.84 -3.27 -1.41
CA LYS A 27 -9.52 -3.67 -0.06
C LYS A 27 -8.01 -3.68 0.15
N SER A 28 -7.59 -3.29 1.33
CA SER A 28 -6.19 -3.33 1.68
C SER A 28 -6.05 -3.51 3.19
N ARG A 29 -4.86 -3.91 3.60
CA ARG A 29 -4.60 -4.17 5.00
C ARG A 29 -3.23 -3.63 5.37
N VAL A 30 -3.17 -2.90 6.48
CA VAL A 30 -1.90 -2.40 7.00
C VAL A 30 -1.24 -3.51 7.81
N GLU A 31 0.03 -3.75 7.52
CA GLU A 31 0.83 -4.72 8.25
C GLU A 31 2.05 -4.03 8.82
N ARG A 32 2.38 -4.38 10.04
CA ARG A 32 3.56 -3.83 10.70
C ARG A 32 4.52 -4.95 11.01
N THR A 33 5.77 -4.74 10.66
CA THR A 33 6.82 -5.70 10.93
C THR A 33 7.86 -5.03 11.81
N THR A 34 8.22 -5.68 12.90
CA THR A 34 9.25 -5.20 13.80
C THR A 34 10.49 -6.05 13.61
N GLY A 35 11.61 -5.39 13.43
CA GLY A 35 12.85 -6.09 13.22
C GLY A 35 14.02 -5.31 13.78
N ARG A 36 15.21 -5.71 13.37
CA ARG A 36 16.43 -5.08 13.89
C ARG A 36 16.52 -3.61 13.59
N GLY A 37 16.05 -3.20 12.43
CA GLY A 37 16.12 -1.81 12.05
C GLY A 37 14.96 -0.99 12.54
N GLY A 38 14.10 -1.56 13.39
CA GLY A 38 12.93 -0.87 13.88
C GLY A 38 11.67 -1.42 13.27
N CYS A 39 10.64 -0.57 13.23
CA CYS A 39 9.35 -0.97 12.68
C CYS A 39 9.23 -0.52 11.24
N THR A 40 8.71 -1.41 10.41
CA THR A 40 8.36 -1.04 9.05
C THR A 40 6.87 -1.27 8.86
N PHE A 41 6.29 -0.43 8.03
CA PHE A 41 4.87 -0.53 7.74
C PHE A 41 4.71 -0.88 6.28
N SER A 42 3.84 -1.83 6.01
CA SER A 42 3.52 -2.19 4.63
C SER A 42 2.03 -2.31 4.47
N LEU A 43 1.60 -2.26 3.24
CA LEU A 43 0.19 -2.31 2.93
C LEU A 43 -0.02 -3.43 1.93
N ARG A 44 -0.82 -4.41 2.33
CA ARG A 44 -1.20 -5.49 1.43
C ARG A 44 -2.46 -5.07 0.71
N ILE A 45 -2.39 -5.01 -0.60
CA ILE A 45 -3.48 -4.51 -1.43
C ILE A 45 -4.08 -5.67 -2.22
N TYR A 46 -5.38 -5.86 -2.07
CA TYR A 46 -6.08 -6.94 -2.74
C TYR A 46 -6.70 -6.41 -4.01
N GLY A 47 -5.94 -6.46 -5.09
CA GLY A 47 -6.40 -5.98 -6.38
C GLY A 47 -5.29 -6.04 -7.39
N ASP A 48 -5.64 -5.69 -8.62
CA ASP A 48 -4.69 -5.69 -9.71
C ASP A 48 -3.74 -4.52 -9.61
N ARG A 49 -2.46 -4.81 -9.76
CA ARG A 49 -1.47 -3.77 -9.74
C ARG A 49 -1.74 -2.71 -10.80
N GLU A 50 -2.16 -3.15 -11.98
CA GLU A 50 -2.43 -2.23 -13.07
C GLU A 50 -3.58 -1.29 -12.76
N THR A 51 -4.54 -1.75 -11.97
CA THR A 51 -5.66 -0.91 -11.58
C THR A 51 -5.28 0.03 -10.46
N VAL A 52 -4.49 -0.45 -9.52
CA VAL A 52 -4.19 0.30 -8.31
C VAL A 52 -3.09 1.32 -8.51
N CYS A 53 -2.08 1.00 -9.31
CA CYS A 53 -0.93 1.89 -9.47
C CYS A 53 -1.30 3.30 -9.93
N PRO A 54 -2.18 3.47 -10.91
CA PRO A 54 -2.57 4.83 -11.31
C PRO A 54 -3.23 5.59 -10.18
N LEU A 55 -3.98 4.89 -9.33
CA LEU A 55 -4.63 5.53 -8.19
C LEU A 55 -3.59 6.00 -7.18
N LEU A 56 -2.60 5.17 -6.92
CA LEU A 56 -1.56 5.52 -5.96
C LEU A 56 -0.72 6.69 -6.46
N LEU A 57 -0.45 6.74 -7.75
CA LEU A 57 0.32 7.84 -8.31
C LEU A 57 -0.37 9.18 -8.11
N LYS A 58 -1.70 9.19 -8.11
CA LYS A 58 -2.44 10.42 -7.89
C LYS A 58 -2.20 11.02 -6.53
N ILE A 59 -1.83 10.20 -5.56
CA ILE A 59 -1.55 10.69 -4.21
C ILE A 59 -0.07 10.63 -3.89
N GLY A 60 0.76 10.54 -4.94
CA GLY A 60 2.19 10.61 -4.77
C GLY A 60 2.85 9.35 -4.26
N ILE A 61 2.19 8.22 -4.40
CA ILE A 61 2.72 6.94 -3.94
C ILE A 61 3.19 6.13 -5.14
N SER A 62 4.42 5.70 -5.08
CA SER A 62 4.96 4.82 -6.12
C SER A 62 4.57 3.39 -5.82
N CYS A 63 4.23 2.63 -6.86
CA CYS A 63 3.90 1.22 -6.68
C CYS A 63 5.11 0.37 -6.34
N GLY A 64 6.30 0.89 -6.57
CA GLY A 64 7.49 0.13 -6.30
C GLY A 64 7.56 -1.13 -7.13
N ILE A 65 7.19 -1.03 -8.40
CA ILE A 65 7.18 -2.21 -9.26
C ILE A 65 8.61 -2.68 -9.52
N PRO A 66 8.92 -3.92 -9.15
CA PRO A 66 10.24 -4.46 -9.45
C PRO A 66 10.38 -4.74 -10.93
N ARG A 67 11.58 -4.65 -11.37
CA ARG A 67 11.86 -4.90 -12.79
C ARG A 67 12.49 -6.23 -12.98
#